data_4b307b963fd354ac4e3df316bb9a492f
#
_entry.id   4b307b963fd354ac4e3df316bb9a492f
#
_cell.length_a   1.000
_cell.length_b   1.000
_cell.length_c   1.000
_cell.angle_alpha   90.00
_cell.angle_beta   90.00
_cell.angle_gamma   90.00
#
_symmetry.space_group_name_H-M   'P 1'
#
loop_
_entity.id
_entity.type
_entity.pdbx_description
1 polymer ?
#
loop_
_entity_poly.entity_id
_entity_poly.type
_entity_poly.pdbx_seq_one_letter_code
_entity_poly.pdbx_strand_id
1 'polypeptide(L)'
;MADELNNPDAVIALFEEATEANLDAKCRKGSIDEIAAPGHLIATGDLHDNPMHFERLVELANLGDDAGDMPRKHLTLHELIHSDRLINGMDFSYRMLAKVARLKAKFPEHVHTLVANHEMAQMLKSGI
;
A
#
# COMPACT_ATOMS: atom_id res chain seq x y z
N MET A 1 2.65 -15.48 5.53
CA MET A 1 2.89 -14.22 4.76
C MET A 1 4.26 -14.23 4.08
N ALA A 2 5.34 -14.41 4.82
CA ALA A 2 6.69 -14.38 4.24
C ALA A 2 6.91 -15.40 3.14
N ASP A 3 6.41 -16.63 3.31
CA ASP A 3 6.56 -17.69 2.31
C ASP A 3 5.79 -17.41 1.03
N GLU A 4 4.62 -16.75 1.14
CA GLU A 4 3.82 -16.35 -0.03
C GLU A 4 4.55 -15.31 -0.89
N LEU A 5 5.31 -14.42 -0.24
CA LEU A 5 6.04 -13.37 -0.96
C LEU A 5 7.26 -13.90 -1.71
N ASN A 6 7.64 -15.16 -1.49
CA ASN A 6 8.71 -15.81 -2.25
C ASN A 6 8.15 -16.61 -3.45
N ASN A 7 6.84 -16.69 -3.60
CA ASN A 7 6.20 -17.36 -4.72
C ASN A 7 5.73 -16.34 -5.75
N PRO A 8 6.32 -16.29 -6.95
CA PRO A 8 5.94 -15.30 -7.98
C PRO A 8 4.46 -15.35 -8.36
N ASP A 9 3.88 -16.54 -8.47
CA ASP A 9 2.47 -16.68 -8.84
C ASP A 9 1.54 -16.10 -7.77
N ALA A 10 1.87 -16.29 -6.49
CA ALA A 10 1.12 -15.74 -5.38
C ALA A 10 1.20 -14.22 -5.35
N VAL A 11 2.38 -13.66 -5.63
CA VAL A 11 2.59 -12.20 -5.69
C VAL A 11 1.81 -11.59 -6.85
N ILE A 12 1.85 -12.22 -8.03
CA ILE A 12 1.09 -11.77 -9.21
C ILE A 12 -0.41 -11.78 -8.90
N ALA A 13 -0.93 -12.85 -8.32
CA ALA A 13 -2.34 -12.96 -7.95
C ALA A 13 -2.75 -11.87 -6.97
N LEU A 14 -1.89 -11.56 -6.01
CA LEU A 14 -2.15 -10.50 -5.02
C LEU A 14 -2.22 -9.13 -5.69
N PHE A 15 -1.32 -8.83 -6.61
CA PHE A 15 -1.34 -7.55 -7.33
C PHE A 15 -2.55 -7.44 -8.25
N GLU A 16 -2.96 -8.52 -8.90
CA GLU A 16 -4.17 -8.54 -9.73
C GLU A 16 -5.41 -8.26 -8.88
N GLU A 17 -5.53 -8.92 -7.72
CA GLU A 17 -6.63 -8.70 -6.77
C GLU A 17 -6.68 -7.24 -6.29
N ALA A 18 -5.53 -6.69 -5.92
CA ALA A 18 -5.44 -5.30 -5.47
C ALA A 18 -5.79 -4.31 -6.60
N THR A 19 -5.38 -4.62 -7.82
CA THR A 19 -5.71 -3.81 -9.00
C THR A 19 -7.22 -3.77 -9.22
N GLU A 20 -7.87 -4.91 -9.18
CA GLU A 20 -9.33 -5.00 -9.31
C GLU A 20 -10.04 -4.24 -8.19
N ALA A 21 -9.60 -4.44 -6.93
CA ALA A 21 -10.16 -3.73 -5.80
C ALA A 21 -10.02 -2.22 -5.94
N ASN A 22 -8.88 -1.76 -6.45
CA ASN A 22 -8.63 -0.34 -6.68
C ASN A 22 -9.53 0.24 -7.77
N LEU A 23 -9.72 -0.49 -8.87
CA LEU A 23 -10.58 -0.06 -9.98
C LEU A 23 -12.06 -0.07 -9.60
N ASP A 24 -12.48 -1.03 -8.79
CA ASP A 24 -13.88 -1.20 -8.39
C ASP A 24 -14.26 -0.43 -7.12
N ALA A 25 -13.31 0.22 -6.46
CA ALA A 25 -13.57 0.98 -5.25
C ALA A 25 -14.62 2.06 -5.50
N LYS A 26 -15.63 2.14 -4.63
CA LYS A 26 -16.73 3.11 -4.77
C LYS A 26 -16.25 4.54 -4.67
N CYS A 27 -15.19 4.79 -3.89
CA CYS A 27 -14.63 6.12 -3.74
C CYS A 27 -13.86 6.60 -4.98
N ARG A 28 -13.54 5.69 -5.90
CA ARG A 28 -12.71 6.02 -7.07
C ARG A 28 -13.55 6.66 -8.19
N LYS A 29 -13.12 7.83 -8.63
CA LYS A 29 -13.68 8.57 -9.77
C LYS A 29 -12.55 8.85 -10.76
N GLY A 30 -12.39 8.01 -11.77
CA GLY A 30 -11.27 8.10 -12.69
C GLY A 30 -9.94 7.82 -11.97
N SER A 31 -9.06 8.79 -11.89
CA SER A 31 -7.77 8.69 -11.18
C SER A 31 -7.78 9.34 -9.79
N ILE A 32 -8.96 9.68 -9.28
CA ILE A 32 -9.12 10.39 -8.01
C ILE A 32 -9.96 9.56 -7.07
N ASP A 33 -9.54 9.46 -5.81
CA ASP A 33 -10.38 8.92 -4.74
C ASP A 33 -11.08 10.07 -4.03
N GLU A 34 -12.41 10.00 -3.96
CA GLU A 34 -13.23 10.96 -3.23
C GLU A 34 -13.54 10.40 -1.83
N ILE A 35 -13.07 11.09 -0.80
CA ILE A 35 -13.26 10.69 0.59
C ILE A 35 -14.35 11.57 1.20
N ALA A 36 -15.44 10.94 1.62
CA ALA A 36 -16.57 11.68 2.20
C ALA A 36 -16.29 12.09 3.65
N ALA A 37 -16.77 13.27 4.02
CA ALA A 37 -16.81 13.69 5.42
C ALA A 37 -18.12 13.20 6.06
N PRO A 38 -18.18 12.98 7.40
CA PRO A 38 -17.10 13.14 8.38
C PRO A 38 -16.18 11.93 8.44
N GLY A 39 -15.05 12.07 9.12
CA GLY A 39 -14.13 10.97 9.32
C GLY A 39 -12.72 11.48 9.62
N HIS A 40 -11.77 10.57 9.58
CA HIS A 40 -10.36 10.88 9.84
C HIS A 40 -9.52 10.39 8.68
N LEU A 41 -8.58 11.21 8.26
CA LEU A 41 -7.58 10.87 7.26
C LEU A 41 -6.19 10.97 7.88
N ILE A 42 -5.42 9.89 7.75
CA ILE A 42 -4.01 9.89 8.10
C ILE A 42 -3.23 10.06 6.80
N ALA A 43 -2.66 11.23 6.60
CA ALA A 43 -1.80 11.52 5.46
C ALA A 43 -0.36 11.24 5.86
N THR A 44 0.33 10.43 5.08
CA THR A 44 1.67 9.96 5.41
C THR A 44 2.73 10.58 4.51
N GLY A 45 3.97 10.57 4.98
CA GLY A 45 5.14 10.84 4.16
C GLY A 45 5.62 9.57 3.45
N ASP A 46 6.84 9.61 2.93
CA ASP A 46 7.47 8.51 2.20
C ASP A 46 7.65 7.29 3.10
N LEU A 47 7.30 6.12 2.59
CA LEU A 47 7.39 4.88 3.35
C LEU A 47 8.75 4.17 3.19
N HIS A 48 9.32 4.18 2.00
CA HIS A 48 10.64 3.62 1.67
C HIS A 48 10.88 2.24 2.29
N ASP A 49 9.96 1.30 2.06
CA ASP A 49 10.07 -0.09 2.52
C ASP A 49 10.33 -0.20 4.04
N ASN A 50 9.72 0.65 4.84
CA ASN A 50 9.86 0.59 6.29
C ASN A 50 8.68 -0.19 6.90
N PRO A 51 8.87 -1.48 7.25
CA PRO A 51 7.78 -2.31 7.75
C PRO A 51 7.25 -1.88 9.11
N MET A 52 8.10 -1.35 9.98
CA MET A 52 7.67 -0.87 11.30
C MET A 52 6.79 0.36 11.16
N HIS A 53 7.16 1.27 10.27
CA HIS A 53 6.36 2.45 9.97
C HIS A 53 5.01 2.06 9.38
N PHE A 54 5.01 1.14 8.42
CA PHE A 54 3.79 0.62 7.81
C PHE A 54 2.85 0.01 8.86
N GLU A 55 3.36 -0.87 9.71
CA GLU A 55 2.55 -1.51 10.74
C GLU A 55 1.95 -0.50 11.72
N ARG A 56 2.74 0.51 12.10
CA ARG A 56 2.27 1.57 12.98
C ARG A 56 1.13 2.38 12.35
N LEU A 57 1.24 2.68 11.06
CA LEU A 57 0.19 3.39 10.33
C LEU A 57 -1.09 2.57 10.24
N VAL A 58 -0.97 1.27 10.00
CA VAL A 58 -2.13 0.35 9.96
C VAL A 58 -2.85 0.35 11.32
N GLU A 59 -2.11 0.29 12.42
CA GLU A 59 -2.69 0.38 13.76
C GLU A 59 -3.41 1.71 13.99
N LEU A 60 -2.75 2.82 13.65
CA LEU A 60 -3.33 4.17 13.84
C LEU A 60 -4.60 4.37 13.03
N ALA A 61 -4.69 3.75 11.86
CA ALA A 61 -5.86 3.84 10.99
C ALA A 61 -6.97 2.85 11.37
N ASN A 62 -6.74 2.01 12.36
CA ASN A 62 -7.67 0.94 12.78
C ASN A 62 -7.95 -0.06 11.64
N LEU A 63 -6.92 -0.39 10.87
CA LEU A 63 -6.98 -1.33 9.75
C LEU A 63 -6.30 -2.66 10.08
N GLY A 64 -5.79 -2.81 11.30
CA GLY A 64 -5.18 -4.06 11.76
C GLY A 64 -6.22 -5.08 12.21
N ASP A 65 -5.77 -6.33 12.36
CA ASP A 65 -6.63 -7.42 12.82
C ASP A 65 -7.13 -7.21 14.25
N ASP A 66 -6.39 -6.44 15.06
CA ASP A 66 -6.72 -6.15 16.45
C ASP A 66 -7.65 -4.95 16.62
N ALA A 67 -8.08 -4.32 15.53
CA ALA A 67 -8.90 -3.11 15.58
C ALA A 67 -10.32 -3.37 16.13
N GLY A 68 -10.85 -4.58 15.98
CA GLY A 68 -12.19 -4.92 16.45
C GLY A 68 -13.25 -4.06 15.79
N ASP A 69 -14.13 -3.47 16.63
CA ASP A 69 -15.22 -2.61 16.15
C ASP A 69 -14.85 -1.12 16.08
N MET A 70 -13.58 -0.78 16.25
CA MET A 70 -13.16 0.62 16.17
C MET A 70 -13.37 1.18 14.76
N PRO A 71 -13.85 2.43 14.64
CA PRO A 71 -14.05 3.04 13.33
C PRO A 71 -12.74 3.09 12.54
N ARG A 72 -12.81 2.65 11.27
CA ARG A 72 -11.67 2.73 10.37
C ARG A 72 -11.43 4.16 9.94
N LYS A 73 -10.16 4.53 9.85
CA LYS A 73 -9.73 5.82 9.31
C LYS A 73 -9.22 5.61 7.91
N HIS A 74 -9.23 6.68 7.12
CA HIS A 74 -8.59 6.68 5.80
C HIS A 74 -7.08 6.82 5.95
N LEU A 75 -6.34 6.15 5.10
CA LEU A 75 -4.88 6.13 5.12
C LEU A 75 -4.34 6.36 3.72
N THR A 76 -3.48 7.36 3.54
CA THR A 76 -2.75 7.56 2.29
C THR A 76 -1.36 6.97 2.40
N LEU A 77 -0.93 6.29 1.35
CA LEU A 77 0.39 5.66 1.28
C LEU A 77 1.05 5.99 -0.06
N HIS A 78 2.33 6.35 -0.03
CA HIS A 78 3.10 6.60 -1.25
C HIS A 78 4.59 6.38 -0.97
N GLU A 79 5.41 6.40 -2.02
CA GLU A 79 6.84 6.12 -1.98
C GLU A 79 7.10 4.82 -1.20
N LEU A 80 6.50 3.73 -1.70
CA LEU A 80 6.49 2.44 -1.02
C LEU A 80 7.78 1.67 -1.22
N ILE A 81 8.36 1.80 -2.40
CA ILE A 81 9.58 1.12 -2.82
C ILE A 81 10.80 2.00 -2.58
N HIS A 82 11.95 1.60 -3.10
CA HIS A 82 13.24 2.27 -2.90
C HIS A 82 13.72 2.12 -1.46
N SER A 83 14.13 0.89 -1.14
CA SER A 83 14.56 0.53 0.21
C SER A 83 15.92 1.12 0.55
N ASP A 84 16.05 1.63 1.78
CA ASP A 84 17.34 2.00 2.36
C ASP A 84 18.10 0.76 2.85
N ARG A 85 17.44 -0.40 2.82
CA ARG A 85 18.02 -1.65 3.33
C ARG A 85 18.12 -2.66 2.20
N LEU A 86 19.30 -2.71 1.58
CA LEU A 86 19.57 -3.68 0.54
C LEU A 86 20.07 -5.00 1.17
N ILE A 87 19.70 -6.12 0.56
CA ILE A 87 20.15 -7.45 0.95
C ILE A 87 21.07 -7.96 -0.17
N ASN A 88 22.36 -8.10 0.11
CA ASN A 88 23.35 -8.47 -0.90
C ASN A 88 23.33 -7.53 -2.12
N GLY A 89 23.12 -6.24 -1.88
CA GLY A 89 23.04 -5.24 -2.93
C GLY A 89 21.74 -5.23 -3.72
N MET A 90 20.75 -6.06 -3.34
CA MET A 90 19.48 -6.14 -4.04
C MET A 90 18.37 -5.50 -3.24
N ASP A 91 17.43 -4.85 -3.95
CA ASP A 91 16.25 -4.22 -3.37
C ASP A 91 15.08 -5.21 -3.35
N PHE A 92 14.57 -5.48 -2.16
CA PHE A 92 13.41 -6.35 -1.94
C PHE A 92 12.15 -5.56 -1.56
N SER A 93 12.09 -4.28 -1.88
CA SER A 93 10.96 -3.42 -1.52
C SER A 93 9.64 -3.82 -2.19
N TYR A 94 9.66 -4.73 -3.19
CA TYR A 94 8.43 -5.31 -3.72
C TYR A 94 7.57 -5.95 -2.60
N ARG A 95 8.21 -6.38 -1.51
CA ARG A 95 7.49 -6.94 -0.36
C ARG A 95 6.62 -5.91 0.32
N MET A 96 7.07 -4.66 0.40
CA MET A 96 6.26 -3.56 0.91
C MET A 96 5.09 -3.28 -0.02
N LEU A 97 5.34 -3.25 -1.33
CA LEU A 97 4.28 -3.08 -2.32
C LEU A 97 3.22 -4.19 -2.19
N ALA A 98 3.65 -5.43 -1.96
CA ALA A 98 2.74 -6.55 -1.75
C ALA A 98 1.91 -6.40 -0.47
N LYS A 99 2.50 -5.92 0.63
CA LYS A 99 1.77 -5.66 1.88
C LYS A 99 0.71 -4.58 1.68
N VAL A 100 1.05 -3.51 0.99
CA VAL A 100 0.10 -2.43 0.68
C VAL A 100 -0.99 -2.93 -0.25
N ALA A 101 -0.65 -3.74 -1.25
CA ALA A 101 -1.63 -4.36 -2.15
C ALA A 101 -2.64 -5.20 -1.38
N ARG A 102 -2.18 -6.00 -0.43
CA ARG A 102 -3.05 -6.81 0.43
C ARG A 102 -3.98 -5.93 1.26
N LEU A 103 -3.45 -4.87 1.84
CA LEU A 103 -4.24 -3.94 2.64
C LEU A 103 -5.30 -3.23 1.77
N LYS A 104 -4.92 -2.82 0.56
CA LYS A 104 -5.86 -2.20 -0.40
C LYS A 104 -6.98 -3.16 -0.79
N ALA A 105 -6.65 -4.40 -1.07
CA ALA A 105 -7.66 -5.42 -1.42
C ALA A 105 -8.65 -5.65 -0.27
N LYS A 106 -8.15 -5.59 0.97
CA LYS A 106 -8.97 -5.80 2.16
C LYS A 106 -9.83 -4.58 2.52
N PHE A 107 -9.30 -3.37 2.33
CA PHE A 107 -9.98 -2.13 2.69
C PHE A 107 -9.96 -1.12 1.54
N PRO A 108 -10.61 -1.42 0.41
CA PRO A 108 -10.49 -0.59 -0.79
C PRO A 108 -11.02 0.83 -0.63
N GLU A 109 -11.95 1.07 0.31
CA GLU A 109 -12.53 2.38 0.55
C GLU A 109 -11.73 3.23 1.56
N HIS A 110 -10.76 2.63 2.25
CA HIS A 110 -10.01 3.30 3.31
C HIS A 110 -8.52 3.44 3.02
N VAL A 111 -7.99 2.66 2.10
CA VAL A 111 -6.57 2.71 1.71
C VAL A 111 -6.45 3.44 0.37
N HIS A 112 -5.65 4.49 0.33
CA HIS A 112 -5.49 5.35 -0.84
C HIS A 112 -4.02 5.43 -1.19
N THR A 113 -3.64 4.91 -2.34
CA THR A 113 -2.25 4.89 -2.79
C THR A 113 -1.99 6.00 -3.80
N LEU A 114 -0.84 6.63 -3.69
CA LEU A 114 -0.39 7.68 -4.59
C LEU A 114 0.91 7.23 -5.25
N VAL A 115 1.05 7.52 -6.53
CA VAL A 115 2.29 7.23 -7.26
C VAL A 115 3.32 8.31 -6.95
N ALA A 116 4.46 7.91 -6.39
CA ALA A 116 5.57 8.81 -6.10
C ALA A 116 6.65 8.69 -7.17
N ASN A 117 7.75 9.43 -7.01
CA ASN A 117 8.77 9.50 -8.06
C ASN A 117 9.49 8.16 -8.29
N HIS A 118 9.73 7.35 -7.26
CA HIS A 118 10.41 6.06 -7.43
C HIS A 118 9.49 5.01 -8.06
N GLU A 119 8.18 5.00 -7.76
CA GLU A 119 7.22 4.14 -8.45
C GLU A 119 7.12 4.53 -9.92
N MET A 120 7.05 5.83 -10.20
CA MET A 120 6.99 6.32 -11.58
C MET A 120 8.28 5.99 -12.34
N ALA A 121 9.43 6.15 -11.70
CA ALA A 121 10.72 5.80 -12.29
C ALA A 121 10.79 4.32 -12.66
N GLN A 122 10.29 3.46 -11.78
CA GLN A 122 10.27 2.02 -12.02
C GLN A 122 9.36 1.66 -13.20
N MET A 123 8.18 2.28 -13.29
CA MET A 123 7.26 2.07 -14.42
C MET A 123 7.83 2.53 -15.75
N LEU A 124 8.60 3.63 -15.74
CA LEU A 124 9.20 4.20 -16.94
C LEU A 124 10.62 3.67 -17.20
N LYS A 125 11.09 2.76 -16.35
CA LYS A 125 12.47 2.23 -16.41
C LYS A 125 13.51 3.33 -16.38
N SER A 126 13.25 4.38 -15.61
CA SER A 126 14.13 5.52 -15.41
C SER A 126 15.06 5.28 -14.23
N GLY A 127 16.26 5.82 -14.26
CA GLY A 127 17.27 5.63 -13.21
C GLY A 127 17.28 6.73 -12.16
N ILE A 128 16.15 6.94 -11.51
CA ILE A 128 16.09 7.91 -10.40
C ILE A 128 16.50 7.29 -9.09
#